data_9a8ae4b4459c3b8d67ffad2c9514c4c4
#
_entry.id   9a8ae4b4459c3b8d67ffad2c9514c4c4
#
_cell.length_a   1.000
_cell.length_b   1.000
_cell.length_c   1.000
_cell.angle_alpha   90.00
_cell.angle_beta   90.00
_cell.angle_gamma   90.00
#
_symmetry.space_group_name_H-M   'P 1'
#
loop_
_entity.id
_entity.type
_entity.pdbx_description
1 polymer ?
#
loop_
_entity_poly.entity_id
_entity_poly.type
_entity_poly.pdbx_seq_one_letter_code
_entity_poly.pdbx_strand_id
1 'polypeptide(L)'
;MIAVGGENLIDLVARNQRDGEQPEFIAAEGGGPFNVAMAAGRLGVDVAYLTPISSDRFGDLLSDRLLQSHVNISGARVEQPTSLAVVSVDANGVPSYGFYRNGTAERQVNAQTLASTMPRETAIFHVGGVALIDGDDAEAWKQHFKDCKANAILTSLDPNIRPALVSDRDSYGERLRQMMAVADIVKLSDEDIVWLYPDRPLEQALAECRADCNAALFILTLGADGARGFVTAGEVHVPAAQTDQIIDTVGAGDTFMASILAWIIETGRDDLQSLGATDTESLAASLARAATAAALNCEQSGCNPPWR
;
A
#
# COMPACT_ATOMS: atom_id res chain seq x y z
N MET A 1 -14.89 0.01 -9.71
CA MET A 1 -13.47 -0.22 -10.04
C MET A 1 -12.56 0.50 -9.06
N ILE A 2 -11.39 -0.08 -8.73
CA ILE A 2 -10.33 0.55 -7.94
C ILE A 2 -9.18 0.93 -8.86
N ALA A 3 -8.72 2.19 -8.81
CA ALA A 3 -7.47 2.61 -9.43
C ALA A 3 -6.37 2.64 -8.35
N VAL A 4 -5.21 2.06 -8.65
CA VAL A 4 -4.08 1.96 -7.73
C VAL A 4 -2.84 2.59 -8.34
N GLY A 5 -2.19 3.46 -7.58
CA GLY A 5 -0.94 4.11 -7.94
C GLY A 5 0.09 4.07 -6.81
N GLY A 6 1.34 4.26 -7.18
CA GLY A 6 2.47 4.22 -6.26
C GLY A 6 3.63 3.43 -6.86
N GLU A 7 4.53 2.87 -6.06
CA GLU A 7 5.70 2.19 -6.59
C GLU A 7 5.42 0.77 -7.07
N ASN A 8 6.27 0.34 -8.01
CA ASN A 8 6.56 -1.07 -8.31
C ASN A 8 8.08 -1.26 -8.37
N LEU A 9 8.55 -2.38 -7.88
CA LEU A 9 9.97 -2.67 -7.80
C LEU A 9 10.24 -4.17 -7.76
N ILE A 10 11.51 -4.54 -7.89
CA ILE A 10 11.96 -5.89 -7.61
C ILE A 10 12.77 -5.88 -6.31
N ASP A 11 12.34 -6.69 -5.36
CA ASP A 11 13.11 -7.03 -4.17
C ASP A 11 14.16 -8.08 -4.53
N LEU A 12 15.45 -7.73 -4.41
CA LEU A 12 16.56 -8.66 -4.52
C LEU A 12 16.94 -9.14 -3.13
N VAL A 13 16.40 -10.30 -2.74
CA VAL A 13 16.61 -10.87 -1.41
C VAL A 13 17.81 -11.81 -1.44
N ALA A 14 18.82 -11.53 -0.60
CA ALA A 14 20.00 -12.36 -0.50
C ALA A 14 19.65 -13.77 0.02
N ARG A 15 20.12 -14.80 -0.67
CA ARG A 15 19.98 -16.22 -0.31
C ARG A 15 21.35 -16.76 0.10
N ASN A 16 21.43 -17.40 1.27
CA ASN A 16 22.62 -18.11 1.74
C ASN A 16 23.93 -17.31 1.64
N GLN A 17 24.11 -16.28 2.45
CA GLN A 17 25.43 -15.65 2.61
C GLN A 17 26.31 -16.55 3.51
N ARG A 18 27.12 -17.41 2.91
CA ARG A 18 28.22 -18.08 3.61
C ARG A 18 29.50 -17.30 3.36
N ASP A 19 30.34 -17.20 4.39
CA ASP A 19 31.63 -16.52 4.26
C ASP A 19 32.44 -17.12 3.11
N GLY A 20 32.84 -16.28 2.12
CA GLY A 20 33.62 -16.64 0.99
C GLY A 20 32.86 -17.15 -0.25
N GLU A 21 31.55 -17.27 -0.20
CA GLU A 21 30.71 -17.58 -1.37
C GLU A 21 30.22 -16.31 -2.06
N GLN A 22 29.95 -16.37 -3.35
CA GLN A 22 29.29 -15.27 -4.04
C GLN A 22 27.83 -15.17 -3.59
N PRO A 23 27.30 -13.97 -3.31
CA PRO A 23 25.91 -13.81 -2.91
C PRO A 23 24.98 -14.18 -4.07
N GLU A 24 23.99 -15.02 -3.78
CA GLU A 24 22.87 -15.27 -4.67
C GLU A 24 21.68 -14.43 -4.23
N PHE A 25 20.92 -13.90 -5.21
CA PHE A 25 19.71 -13.13 -4.94
C PHE A 25 18.51 -13.79 -5.61
N ILE A 26 17.39 -13.80 -4.87
CA ILE A 26 16.09 -14.11 -5.45
C ILE A 26 15.44 -12.77 -5.78
N ALA A 27 14.98 -12.65 -7.03
CA ALA A 27 14.18 -11.52 -7.47
C ALA A 27 12.70 -11.81 -7.17
N ALA A 28 12.06 -10.93 -6.40
CA ALA A 28 10.64 -11.01 -6.09
C ALA A 28 9.95 -9.69 -6.49
N GLU A 29 8.77 -9.79 -7.09
CA GLU A 29 7.95 -8.66 -7.43
C GLU A 29 7.41 -8.00 -6.14
N GLY A 30 7.50 -6.67 -6.05
CA GLY A 30 7.14 -5.93 -4.85
C GLY A 30 6.73 -4.48 -5.09
N GLY A 31 6.51 -3.80 -3.99
CA GLY A 31 5.96 -2.45 -3.89
C GLY A 31 4.59 -2.48 -3.20
N GLY A 32 4.37 -1.63 -2.19
CA GLY A 32 3.13 -1.65 -1.42
C GLY A 32 1.89 -1.52 -2.31
N PRO A 33 1.75 -0.46 -3.13
CA PRO A 33 0.62 -0.31 -4.05
C PRO A 33 0.53 -1.41 -5.11
N PHE A 34 1.65 -1.92 -5.60
CA PHE A 34 1.68 -3.06 -6.51
C PHE A 34 1.04 -4.29 -5.85
N ASN A 35 1.40 -4.58 -4.61
CA ASN A 35 0.84 -5.68 -3.82
C ASN A 35 -0.66 -5.48 -3.55
N VAL A 36 -1.10 -4.24 -3.25
CA VAL A 36 -2.53 -3.92 -3.08
C VAL A 36 -3.29 -4.21 -4.37
N ALA A 37 -2.78 -3.77 -5.53
CA ALA A 37 -3.42 -4.01 -6.82
C ALA A 37 -3.56 -5.52 -7.11
N MET A 38 -2.47 -6.28 -6.93
CA MET A 38 -2.45 -7.72 -7.11
C MET A 38 -3.46 -8.42 -6.18
N ALA A 39 -3.46 -8.08 -4.90
CA ALA A 39 -4.34 -8.69 -3.92
C ALA A 39 -5.82 -8.38 -4.23
N ALA A 40 -6.16 -7.14 -4.56
CA ALA A 40 -7.53 -6.75 -4.90
C ALA A 40 -8.04 -7.47 -6.17
N GLY A 41 -7.19 -7.59 -7.20
CA GLY A 41 -7.54 -8.33 -8.42
C GLY A 41 -7.81 -9.80 -8.14
N ARG A 42 -7.01 -10.46 -7.28
CA ARG A 42 -7.24 -11.86 -6.86
C ARG A 42 -8.52 -12.03 -6.02
N LEU A 43 -8.90 -11.00 -5.27
CA LEU A 43 -10.16 -10.96 -4.52
C LEU A 43 -11.38 -10.72 -5.44
N GLY A 44 -11.18 -10.57 -6.76
CA GLY A 44 -12.23 -10.54 -7.76
C GLY A 44 -12.88 -9.17 -7.98
N VAL A 45 -12.22 -8.08 -7.59
CA VAL A 45 -12.67 -6.73 -7.93
C VAL A 45 -11.92 -6.18 -9.14
N ASP A 46 -12.57 -5.32 -9.91
CA ASP A 46 -11.94 -4.66 -11.06
C ASP A 46 -10.89 -3.67 -10.57
N VAL A 47 -9.64 -3.86 -11.00
CA VAL A 47 -8.50 -3.03 -10.63
C VAL A 47 -7.79 -2.51 -11.86
N ALA A 48 -7.43 -1.21 -11.83
CA ALA A 48 -6.54 -0.57 -12.79
C ALA A 48 -5.26 -0.11 -12.07
N TYR A 49 -4.09 -0.52 -12.58
CA TYR A 49 -2.80 -0.12 -12.07
C TYR A 49 -2.24 1.03 -12.93
N LEU A 50 -2.03 2.21 -12.31
CA LEU A 50 -1.74 3.46 -13.02
C LEU A 50 -0.25 3.73 -13.22
N THR A 51 0.61 3.11 -12.41
CA THR A 51 2.05 3.41 -12.40
C THR A 51 2.74 2.87 -13.64
N PRO A 52 3.63 3.64 -14.26
CA PRO A 52 4.44 3.15 -15.35
C PRO A 52 5.30 1.95 -14.95
N ILE A 53 5.50 1.03 -15.91
CA ILE A 53 6.32 -0.18 -15.74
C ILE A 53 7.43 -0.17 -16.78
N SER A 54 8.65 -0.53 -16.39
CA SER A 54 9.79 -0.63 -17.30
C SER A 54 9.54 -1.63 -18.43
N SER A 55 10.11 -1.36 -19.61
CA SER A 55 10.17 -2.32 -20.72
C SER A 55 11.34 -3.32 -20.59
N ASP A 56 12.09 -3.28 -19.48
CA ASP A 56 13.13 -4.27 -19.20
C ASP A 56 12.56 -5.62 -18.71
N ARG A 57 13.46 -6.60 -18.50
CA ARG A 57 13.06 -7.95 -18.09
C ARG A 57 12.36 -7.99 -16.72
N PHE A 58 12.73 -7.11 -15.80
CA PHE A 58 12.06 -7.01 -14.50
C PHE A 58 10.65 -6.41 -14.64
N GLY A 59 10.51 -5.42 -15.52
CA GLY A 59 9.18 -4.88 -15.84
C GLY A 59 8.27 -5.91 -16.51
N ASP A 60 8.80 -6.88 -17.26
CA ASP A 60 8.03 -8.01 -17.78
C ASP A 60 7.48 -8.87 -16.63
N LEU A 61 8.32 -9.22 -15.62
CA LEU A 61 7.89 -9.98 -14.45
C LEU A 61 6.76 -9.26 -13.70
N LEU A 62 6.92 -7.94 -13.44
CA LEU A 62 5.90 -7.13 -12.79
C LEU A 62 4.58 -7.13 -13.58
N SER A 63 4.66 -6.93 -14.90
CA SER A 63 3.48 -6.93 -15.78
C SER A 63 2.77 -8.28 -15.78
N ASP A 64 3.53 -9.37 -15.92
CA ASP A 64 2.99 -10.72 -15.94
C ASP A 64 2.27 -11.05 -14.61
N ARG A 65 2.85 -10.63 -13.49
CA ARG A 65 2.27 -10.85 -12.15
C ARG A 65 0.94 -10.13 -11.95
N LEU A 66 0.84 -8.87 -12.41
CA LEU A 66 -0.41 -8.10 -12.39
C LEU A 66 -1.47 -8.76 -13.28
N LEU A 67 -1.12 -9.09 -14.53
CA LEU A 67 -2.05 -9.73 -15.46
C LEU A 67 -2.56 -11.08 -14.96
N GLN A 68 -1.68 -11.93 -14.40
CA GLN A 68 -2.05 -13.17 -13.74
C GLN A 68 -2.98 -12.96 -12.55
N SER A 69 -2.91 -11.81 -11.91
CA SER A 69 -3.78 -11.43 -10.78
C SER A 69 -5.02 -10.63 -11.22
N HIS A 70 -5.37 -10.66 -12.51
CA HIS A 70 -6.56 -10.02 -13.11
C HIS A 70 -6.56 -8.49 -12.99
N VAL A 71 -5.39 -7.86 -12.93
CA VAL A 71 -5.24 -6.41 -12.86
C VAL A 71 -5.10 -5.83 -14.27
N ASN A 72 -5.86 -4.79 -14.58
CA ASN A 72 -5.70 -4.02 -15.81
C ASN A 72 -4.53 -3.03 -15.65
N ILE A 73 -3.52 -3.11 -16.51
CA ILE A 73 -2.37 -2.22 -16.52
C ILE A 73 -2.72 -1.00 -17.39
N SER A 74 -3.04 0.13 -16.75
CA SER A 74 -3.33 1.40 -17.40
C SER A 74 -2.06 2.27 -17.52
N GLY A 75 -1.06 2.04 -16.67
CA GLY A 75 0.24 2.71 -16.72
C GLY A 75 1.00 2.37 -18.01
N ALA A 76 1.80 3.32 -18.50
CA ALA A 76 2.59 3.13 -19.71
C ALA A 76 3.77 2.17 -19.49
N ARG A 77 4.19 1.47 -20.55
CA ARG A 77 5.51 0.83 -20.61
C ARG A 77 6.54 1.89 -21.04
N VAL A 78 7.62 2.01 -20.26
CA VAL A 78 8.66 3.04 -20.48
C VAL A 78 10.05 2.43 -20.53
N GLU A 79 11.04 3.14 -21.12
CA GLU A 79 12.41 2.62 -21.29
C GLU A 79 13.27 2.74 -20.02
N GLN A 80 12.86 3.57 -19.06
CA GLN A 80 13.58 3.72 -17.79
C GLN A 80 13.62 2.37 -17.05
N PRO A 81 14.72 2.09 -16.31
CA PRO A 81 14.90 0.81 -15.64
C PRO A 81 13.88 0.59 -14.52
N THR A 82 13.64 -0.66 -14.19
CA THR A 82 12.85 -1.05 -13.01
C THR A 82 13.58 -0.63 -11.71
N SER A 83 12.83 -0.13 -10.73
CA SER A 83 13.33 0.12 -9.38
C SER A 83 13.75 -1.17 -8.69
N LEU A 84 14.83 -1.13 -7.92
CA LEU A 84 15.32 -2.27 -7.16
C LEU A 84 15.40 -1.94 -5.67
N ALA A 85 14.99 -2.87 -4.83
CA ALA A 85 15.31 -2.91 -3.42
C ALA A 85 16.23 -4.12 -3.17
N VAL A 86 17.45 -3.86 -2.69
CA VAL A 86 18.41 -4.92 -2.38
C VAL A 86 18.36 -5.16 -0.87
N VAL A 87 17.93 -6.35 -0.49
CA VAL A 87 17.86 -6.78 0.90
C VAL A 87 19.04 -7.69 1.19
N SER A 88 19.95 -7.22 2.02
CA SER A 88 21.07 -8.01 2.53
C SER A 88 20.96 -8.14 4.05
N VAL A 89 21.48 -9.23 4.58
CA VAL A 89 21.48 -9.47 6.04
C VAL A 89 22.93 -9.44 6.48
N ASP A 90 23.27 -8.67 7.52
CA ASP A 90 24.62 -8.64 8.05
C ASP A 90 24.97 -9.93 8.81
N ALA A 91 26.23 -10.04 9.27
CA ALA A 91 26.72 -11.22 10.04
C ALA A 91 25.96 -11.46 11.35
N ASN A 92 25.20 -10.47 11.85
CA ASN A 92 24.38 -10.56 13.05
C ASN A 92 22.90 -10.86 12.75
N GLY A 93 22.55 -11.05 11.47
CA GLY A 93 21.16 -11.29 11.05
C GLY A 93 20.32 -9.99 10.92
N VAL A 94 20.95 -8.81 10.95
CA VAL A 94 20.25 -7.52 10.80
C VAL A 94 20.07 -7.21 9.32
N PRO A 95 18.81 -7.00 8.84
CA PRO A 95 18.57 -6.65 7.44
C PRO A 95 19.04 -5.23 7.14
N SER A 96 19.69 -5.08 5.99
CA SER A 96 20.08 -3.80 5.38
C SER A 96 19.40 -3.67 4.02
N TYR A 97 18.89 -2.47 3.75
CA TYR A 97 18.14 -2.19 2.52
C TYR A 97 18.87 -1.14 1.69
N GLY A 98 19.15 -1.47 0.43
CA GLY A 98 19.63 -0.53 -0.57
C GLY A 98 18.55 -0.31 -1.63
N PHE A 99 18.11 0.93 -1.84
CA PHE A 99 17.09 1.24 -2.83
C PHE A 99 17.68 2.01 -4.02
N TYR A 100 17.35 1.55 -5.22
CA TYR A 100 17.80 2.11 -6.49
C TYR A 100 16.58 2.58 -7.27
N ARG A 101 16.14 3.83 -7.02
CA ARG A 101 14.92 4.44 -7.57
C ARG A 101 15.16 5.67 -8.45
N ASN A 102 16.39 6.16 -8.55
CA ASN A 102 16.67 7.38 -9.30
C ASN A 102 16.53 7.15 -10.82
N GLY A 103 15.62 7.91 -11.45
CA GLY A 103 15.39 7.84 -12.89
C GLY A 103 14.72 6.55 -13.36
N THR A 104 14.05 5.84 -12.46
CA THR A 104 13.38 4.57 -12.76
C THR A 104 11.98 4.77 -13.34
N ALA A 105 11.41 3.67 -13.85
CA ALA A 105 10.13 3.65 -14.56
C ALA A 105 8.95 4.13 -13.71
N GLU A 106 8.85 3.64 -12.47
CA GLU A 106 7.74 3.96 -11.56
C GLU A 106 7.67 5.44 -11.18
N ARG A 107 8.79 6.17 -11.33
CA ARG A 107 8.88 7.61 -11.09
C ARG A 107 8.54 8.48 -12.32
N GLN A 108 8.22 7.87 -13.47
CA GLN A 108 7.87 8.60 -14.71
C GLN A 108 6.40 9.01 -14.71
N VAL A 109 5.93 9.62 -13.63
CA VAL A 109 4.57 10.13 -13.46
C VAL A 109 4.54 11.66 -13.42
N ASN A 110 3.49 12.23 -13.97
CA ASN A 110 3.15 13.63 -13.87
C ASN A 110 1.62 13.80 -13.96
N ALA A 111 1.11 15.00 -13.73
CA ALA A 111 -0.32 15.27 -13.73
C ALA A 111 -1.03 14.84 -15.03
N GLN A 112 -0.38 15.05 -16.19
CA GLN A 112 -0.97 14.70 -17.50
C GLN A 112 -1.04 13.19 -17.70
N THR A 113 0.03 12.45 -17.37
CA THR A 113 0.05 10.98 -17.50
C THR A 113 -0.97 10.35 -16.56
N LEU A 114 -1.06 10.78 -15.31
CA LEU A 114 -2.02 10.27 -14.34
C LEU A 114 -3.47 10.53 -14.76
N ALA A 115 -3.79 11.73 -15.22
CA ALA A 115 -5.12 12.06 -15.70
C ALA A 115 -5.52 11.22 -16.94
N SER A 116 -4.56 10.90 -17.83
CA SER A 116 -4.83 10.13 -19.05
C SER A 116 -4.95 8.62 -18.82
N THR A 117 -4.35 8.09 -17.75
CA THR A 117 -4.37 6.66 -17.41
C THR A 117 -5.51 6.28 -16.47
N MET A 118 -6.15 7.27 -15.84
CA MET A 118 -7.25 7.05 -14.89
C MET A 118 -8.51 6.57 -15.61
N PRO A 119 -9.06 5.37 -15.33
CA PRO A 119 -10.32 4.93 -15.91
C PRO A 119 -11.50 5.78 -15.43
N ARG A 120 -12.48 5.98 -16.31
CA ARG A 120 -13.68 6.79 -15.99
C ARG A 120 -14.59 6.16 -14.92
N GLU A 121 -14.56 4.86 -14.82
CA GLU A 121 -15.38 4.06 -13.91
C GLU A 121 -14.75 3.93 -12.51
N THR A 122 -13.67 4.67 -12.24
CA THR A 122 -12.98 4.61 -10.95
C THR A 122 -13.88 5.14 -9.83
N ALA A 123 -14.16 4.31 -8.87
CA ALA A 123 -14.87 4.66 -7.64
C ALA A 123 -13.91 4.97 -6.49
N ILE A 124 -12.76 4.28 -6.44
CA ILE A 124 -11.73 4.47 -5.41
C ILE A 124 -10.37 4.67 -6.08
N PHE A 125 -9.64 5.70 -5.67
CA PHE A 125 -8.22 5.86 -5.98
C PHE A 125 -7.39 5.57 -4.73
N HIS A 126 -6.54 4.56 -4.81
CA HIS A 126 -5.61 4.17 -3.73
C HIS A 126 -4.17 4.53 -4.12
N VAL A 127 -3.45 5.14 -3.18
CA VAL A 127 -2.02 5.45 -3.32
C VAL A 127 -1.31 5.28 -1.99
N GLY A 128 -0.03 4.96 -2.04
CA GLY A 128 0.78 4.80 -0.83
C GLY A 128 2.24 4.50 -1.12
N GLY A 129 2.91 3.99 -0.09
CA GLY A 129 4.26 3.48 -0.17
C GLY A 129 5.32 4.54 -0.41
N VAL A 130 6.46 4.08 -0.94
CA VAL A 130 7.66 4.90 -1.12
C VAL A 130 7.56 5.92 -2.26
N ALA A 131 6.53 5.81 -3.11
CA ALA A 131 6.25 6.78 -4.16
C ALA A 131 5.89 8.17 -3.63
N LEU A 132 5.53 8.28 -2.35
CA LEU A 132 5.15 9.54 -1.71
C LEU A 132 6.30 10.24 -1.00
N ILE A 133 7.52 9.67 -0.98
CA ILE A 133 8.62 10.18 -0.15
C ILE A 133 9.17 11.51 -0.68
N ASP A 134 9.57 11.56 -1.95
CA ASP A 134 10.26 12.71 -2.52
C ASP A 134 10.06 12.84 -4.03
N GLY A 135 10.49 13.99 -4.57
CA GLY A 135 10.53 14.25 -6.01
C GLY A 135 9.23 14.80 -6.60
N ASP A 136 9.30 15.12 -7.89
CA ASP A 136 8.18 15.68 -8.66
C ASP A 136 7.05 14.65 -8.82
N ASP A 137 7.40 13.37 -8.86
CA ASP A 137 6.46 12.25 -8.89
C ASP A 137 5.61 12.19 -7.61
N ALA A 138 6.20 12.40 -6.43
CA ALA A 138 5.44 12.44 -5.17
C ALA A 138 4.46 13.62 -5.12
N GLU A 139 4.86 14.79 -5.65
CA GLU A 139 3.95 15.93 -5.79
C GLU A 139 2.83 15.66 -6.81
N ALA A 140 3.14 14.97 -7.92
CA ALA A 140 2.13 14.58 -8.91
C ALA A 140 1.10 13.61 -8.30
N TRP A 141 1.53 12.62 -7.53
CA TRP A 141 0.63 11.71 -6.81
C TRP A 141 -0.25 12.45 -5.80
N LYS A 142 0.33 13.34 -4.99
CA LYS A 142 -0.42 14.19 -4.04
C LYS A 142 -1.46 15.04 -4.74
N GLN A 143 -1.10 15.70 -5.85
CA GLN A 143 -2.05 16.52 -6.59
C GLN A 143 -3.16 15.68 -7.22
N HIS A 144 -2.83 14.55 -7.83
CA HIS A 144 -3.82 13.62 -8.39
C HIS A 144 -4.79 13.09 -7.33
N PHE A 145 -4.30 12.80 -6.13
CA PHE A 145 -5.12 12.41 -4.99
C PHE A 145 -6.15 13.49 -4.62
N LYS A 146 -5.72 14.77 -4.56
CA LYS A 146 -6.62 15.91 -4.32
C LYS A 146 -7.63 16.09 -5.45
N ASP A 147 -7.19 15.90 -6.69
CA ASP A 147 -8.07 16.01 -7.87
C ASP A 147 -9.14 14.90 -7.87
N CYS A 148 -8.78 13.67 -7.50
CA CYS A 148 -9.73 12.57 -7.30
C CYS A 148 -10.79 12.93 -6.26
N LYS A 149 -10.36 13.44 -5.10
CA LYS A 149 -11.27 13.90 -4.04
C LYS A 149 -12.22 15.00 -4.53
N ALA A 150 -11.71 15.98 -5.28
CA ALA A 150 -12.51 17.08 -5.84
C ALA A 150 -13.54 16.59 -6.87
N ASN A 151 -13.29 15.45 -7.52
CA ASN A 151 -14.20 14.80 -8.47
C ASN A 151 -15.07 13.70 -7.84
N ALA A 152 -15.22 13.69 -6.52
CA ALA A 152 -16.03 12.73 -5.76
C ALA A 152 -15.62 11.25 -5.94
N ILE A 153 -14.38 10.98 -6.33
CA ILE A 153 -13.77 9.66 -6.27
C ILE A 153 -13.26 9.44 -4.85
N LEU A 154 -13.62 8.34 -4.21
CA LEU A 154 -13.10 8.02 -2.89
C LEU A 154 -11.58 7.90 -2.91
N THR A 155 -10.94 8.54 -1.95
CA THR A 155 -9.48 8.56 -1.84
C THR A 155 -9.01 7.67 -0.69
N SER A 156 -8.04 6.80 -0.97
CA SER A 156 -7.49 5.82 -0.04
C SER A 156 -5.98 5.98 0.07
N LEU A 157 -5.48 6.10 1.30
CA LEU A 157 -4.07 6.33 1.61
C LEU A 157 -3.54 5.25 2.56
N ASP A 158 -2.43 4.63 2.18
CA ASP A 158 -1.58 3.79 3.05
C ASP A 158 -0.12 4.21 2.87
N PRO A 159 0.41 5.11 3.71
CA PRO A 159 1.77 5.61 3.57
C PRO A 159 2.83 4.53 3.62
N ASN A 160 2.60 3.49 4.43
CA ASN A 160 3.50 2.35 4.57
C ASN A 160 4.96 2.82 4.73
N ILE A 161 5.21 3.66 5.74
CA ILE A 161 6.42 4.48 5.89
C ILE A 161 7.66 3.60 5.97
N ARG A 162 8.69 3.98 5.22
CA ARG A 162 10.01 3.35 5.26
C ARG A 162 11.04 4.36 5.73
N PRO A 163 11.28 4.49 7.06
CA PRO A 163 12.13 5.54 7.64
C PRO A 163 13.52 5.64 7.02
N ALA A 164 14.10 4.48 6.66
CA ALA A 164 15.44 4.39 6.05
C ALA A 164 15.56 5.10 4.69
N LEU A 165 14.44 5.38 4.01
CA LEU A 165 14.40 6.06 2.71
C LEU A 165 14.12 7.56 2.83
N VAL A 166 13.72 8.02 3.99
CA VAL A 166 13.28 9.40 4.18
C VAL A 166 14.48 10.28 4.52
N SER A 167 14.93 11.06 3.54
CA SER A 167 16.03 12.02 3.72
C SER A 167 15.56 13.35 4.34
N ASP A 168 14.32 13.78 4.04
CA ASP A 168 13.68 14.98 4.57
C ASP A 168 12.35 14.59 5.26
N ARG A 169 12.45 14.41 6.58
CA ARG A 169 11.33 14.00 7.42
C ARG A 169 10.21 15.03 7.46
N ASP A 170 10.58 16.31 7.52
CA ASP A 170 9.60 17.39 7.68
C ASP A 170 8.76 17.55 6.41
N SER A 171 9.40 17.60 5.25
CA SER A 171 8.71 17.68 3.96
C SER A 171 7.83 16.47 3.70
N TYR A 172 8.31 15.25 3.98
CA TYR A 172 7.51 14.04 3.81
C TYR A 172 6.34 13.98 4.79
N GLY A 173 6.59 14.26 6.07
CA GLY A 173 5.55 14.29 7.10
C GLY A 173 4.46 15.33 6.80
N GLU A 174 4.83 16.51 6.29
CA GLU A 174 3.88 17.53 5.88
C GLU A 174 3.04 17.08 4.67
N ARG A 175 3.66 16.44 3.67
CA ARG A 175 2.94 15.86 2.53
C ARG A 175 1.90 14.84 2.99
N LEU A 176 2.28 13.92 3.87
CA LEU A 176 1.35 12.91 4.41
C LEU A 176 0.20 13.55 5.19
N ARG A 177 0.47 14.54 6.05
CA ARG A 177 -0.61 15.27 6.77
C ARG A 177 -1.59 15.94 5.82
N GLN A 178 -1.08 16.60 4.76
CA GLN A 178 -1.93 17.21 3.73
C GLN A 178 -2.79 16.19 2.97
N MET A 179 -2.28 15.00 2.74
CA MET A 179 -3.05 13.93 2.08
C MET A 179 -4.07 13.31 3.05
N MET A 180 -3.68 13.01 4.29
CA MET A 180 -4.58 12.49 5.32
C MET A 180 -5.75 13.44 5.62
N ALA A 181 -5.52 14.75 5.60
CA ALA A 181 -6.58 15.74 5.84
C ALA A 181 -7.71 15.72 4.80
N VAL A 182 -7.48 15.16 3.61
CA VAL A 182 -8.48 15.07 2.52
C VAL A 182 -8.86 13.63 2.18
N ALA A 183 -8.18 12.64 2.73
CA ALA A 183 -8.44 11.23 2.48
C ALA A 183 -9.81 10.78 3.04
N ASP A 184 -10.48 9.88 2.32
CA ASP A 184 -11.72 9.23 2.78
C ASP A 184 -11.44 7.95 3.54
N ILE A 185 -10.36 7.25 3.17
CA ILE A 185 -9.91 6.00 3.76
C ILE A 185 -8.43 6.16 4.10
N VAL A 186 -8.06 5.93 5.35
CA VAL A 186 -6.67 5.95 5.81
C VAL A 186 -6.37 4.65 6.54
N LYS A 187 -5.30 3.98 6.16
CA LYS A 187 -4.71 2.90 6.94
C LYS A 187 -3.30 3.28 7.34
N LEU A 188 -2.99 3.10 8.61
CA LEU A 188 -1.65 3.25 9.18
C LEU A 188 -1.32 2.03 10.04
N SER A 189 -0.04 1.71 10.15
CA SER A 189 0.46 0.83 11.19
C SER A 189 0.76 1.62 12.46
N ASP A 190 0.95 0.94 13.58
CA ASP A 190 1.46 1.54 14.82
C ASP A 190 2.85 2.16 14.62
N GLU A 191 3.71 1.53 13.81
CA GLU A 191 5.02 2.07 13.42
C GLU A 191 4.88 3.38 12.64
N ASP A 192 3.92 3.48 11.70
CA ASP A 192 3.62 4.71 10.96
C ASP A 192 3.17 5.83 11.89
N ILE A 193 2.30 5.53 12.85
CA ILE A 193 1.82 6.49 13.86
C ILE A 193 2.98 7.00 14.71
N VAL A 194 3.82 6.11 15.22
CA VAL A 194 5.01 6.49 16.02
C VAL A 194 5.99 7.33 15.20
N TRP A 195 6.14 7.03 13.92
CA TRP A 195 6.98 7.83 13.05
C TRP A 195 6.42 9.22 12.81
N LEU A 196 5.10 9.36 12.58
CA LEU A 196 4.44 10.65 12.34
C LEU A 196 4.40 11.55 13.60
N TYR A 197 4.23 10.94 14.77
CA TYR A 197 4.07 11.60 16.06
C TYR A 197 5.09 11.08 17.08
N PRO A 198 6.38 11.38 16.89
CA PRO A 198 7.43 10.91 17.79
C PRO A 198 7.24 11.47 19.22
N ASP A 199 7.83 10.79 20.18
CA ASP A 199 7.85 11.18 21.61
C ASP A 199 6.46 11.22 22.29
N ARG A 200 5.47 10.56 21.70
CA ARG A 200 4.13 10.41 22.27
C ARG A 200 3.78 8.93 22.49
N PRO A 201 3.04 8.60 23.56
CA PRO A 201 2.41 7.28 23.66
C PRO A 201 1.48 7.04 22.46
N LEU A 202 1.40 5.78 21.99
CA LEU A 202 0.63 5.41 20.80
C LEU A 202 -0.81 5.91 20.83
N GLU A 203 -1.50 5.80 21.96
CA GLU A 203 -2.89 6.25 22.09
C GLU A 203 -3.05 7.77 21.92
N GLN A 204 -2.10 8.54 22.44
CA GLN A 204 -2.10 9.98 22.25
C GLN A 204 -1.80 10.35 20.79
N ALA A 205 -0.79 9.72 20.20
CA ALA A 205 -0.42 9.91 18.81
C ALA A 205 -1.57 9.56 17.85
N LEU A 206 -2.27 8.45 18.11
CA LEU A 206 -3.44 8.03 17.37
C LEU A 206 -4.58 9.06 17.48
N ALA A 207 -4.85 9.57 18.67
CA ALA A 207 -5.89 10.57 18.88
C ALA A 207 -5.59 11.86 18.11
N GLU A 208 -4.34 12.34 18.15
CA GLU A 208 -3.89 13.52 17.40
C GLU A 208 -3.99 13.27 15.88
N CYS A 209 -3.49 12.13 15.39
CA CYS A 209 -3.56 11.76 13.99
C CYS A 209 -5.01 11.73 13.46
N ARG A 210 -5.92 11.16 14.24
CA ARG A 210 -7.34 11.09 13.87
C ARG A 210 -8.03 12.45 13.91
N ALA A 211 -7.61 13.35 14.80
CA ALA A 211 -8.13 14.70 14.84
C ALA A 211 -7.74 15.52 13.60
N ASP A 212 -6.55 15.26 13.04
CA ASP A 212 -6.05 15.90 11.83
C ASP A 212 -6.57 15.26 10.54
N CYS A 213 -7.22 14.09 10.65
CA CYS A 213 -7.69 13.27 9.54
C CYS A 213 -9.24 13.29 9.48
N ASN A 214 -9.80 13.64 8.32
CA ASN A 214 -11.25 13.65 8.10
C ASN A 214 -11.78 12.36 7.45
N ALA A 215 -11.04 11.23 7.56
CA ALA A 215 -11.40 9.98 6.93
C ALA A 215 -12.73 9.42 7.46
N ALA A 216 -13.59 8.99 6.54
CA ALA A 216 -14.83 8.28 6.87
C ALA A 216 -14.52 6.87 7.41
N LEU A 217 -13.38 6.30 7.00
CA LEU A 217 -12.84 5.03 7.51
C LEU A 217 -11.36 5.22 7.84
N PHE A 218 -11.01 5.11 9.12
CA PHE A 218 -9.62 5.08 9.58
C PHE A 218 -9.30 3.71 10.17
N ILE A 219 -8.14 3.15 9.81
CA ILE A 219 -7.69 1.82 10.25
C ILE A 219 -6.29 1.94 10.84
N LEU A 220 -6.09 1.35 12.01
CA LEU A 220 -4.79 1.13 12.64
C LEU A 220 -4.50 -0.37 12.67
N THR A 221 -3.45 -0.82 12.01
CA THR A 221 -2.95 -2.19 12.12
C THR A 221 -1.90 -2.29 13.21
N LEU A 222 -1.94 -3.38 14.00
CA LEU A 222 -1.14 -3.61 15.21
C LEU A 222 -0.35 -4.93 15.10
N GLY A 223 -0.05 -5.37 13.88
CA GLY A 223 0.66 -6.63 13.66
C GLY A 223 -0.05 -7.83 14.31
N ALA A 224 0.62 -8.50 15.23
CA ALA A 224 0.08 -9.66 15.93
C ALA A 224 -1.10 -9.32 16.87
N ASP A 225 -1.28 -8.06 17.26
CA ASP A 225 -2.39 -7.60 18.10
C ASP A 225 -3.65 -7.25 17.28
N GLY A 226 -3.61 -7.46 15.95
CA GLY A 226 -4.76 -7.31 15.08
C GLY A 226 -4.93 -5.92 14.49
N ALA A 227 -6.17 -5.39 14.48
CA ALA A 227 -6.46 -4.09 13.90
C ALA A 227 -7.60 -3.38 14.61
N ARG A 228 -7.54 -2.04 14.63
CA ARG A 228 -8.61 -1.16 15.08
C ARG A 228 -9.16 -0.39 13.88
N GLY A 229 -10.48 -0.29 13.78
CA GLY A 229 -11.16 0.49 12.75
C GLY A 229 -12.06 1.52 13.38
N PHE A 230 -12.15 2.68 12.74
CA PHE A 230 -12.89 3.83 13.23
C PHE A 230 -13.77 4.37 12.10
N VAL A 231 -15.05 4.49 12.41
CA VAL A 231 -16.07 5.11 11.56
C VAL A 231 -16.92 6.08 12.40
N THR A 232 -17.80 6.83 11.77
CA THR A 232 -18.70 7.76 12.51
C THR A 232 -19.53 7.04 13.58
N ALA A 233 -19.95 5.79 13.34
CA ALA A 233 -20.75 5.01 14.27
C ALA A 233 -19.97 4.53 15.52
N GLY A 234 -18.64 4.53 15.49
CA GLY A 234 -17.81 4.12 16.61
C GLY A 234 -16.49 3.46 16.20
N GLU A 235 -15.91 2.76 17.16
CA GLU A 235 -14.64 2.05 17.05
C GLU A 235 -14.85 0.54 17.21
N VAL A 236 -14.04 -0.24 16.50
CA VAL A 236 -13.99 -1.70 16.59
C VAL A 236 -12.54 -2.14 16.69
N HIS A 237 -12.26 -3.14 17.52
CA HIS A 237 -10.99 -3.88 17.54
C HIS A 237 -11.25 -5.33 17.16
N VAL A 238 -10.44 -5.86 16.24
CA VAL A 238 -10.42 -7.28 15.88
C VAL A 238 -9.03 -7.86 16.14
N PRO A 239 -8.91 -9.08 16.70
CA PRO A 239 -7.61 -9.73 16.87
C PRO A 239 -7.03 -10.11 15.52
N ALA A 240 -5.72 -10.36 15.46
CA ALA A 240 -5.10 -10.98 14.30
C ALA A 240 -5.74 -12.37 14.05
N ALA A 241 -5.92 -12.73 12.79
CA ALA A 241 -6.38 -14.05 12.45
C ALA A 241 -5.30 -15.09 12.77
N GLN A 242 -5.74 -16.25 13.25
CA GLN A 242 -4.80 -17.35 13.52
C GLN A 242 -4.30 -17.93 12.19
N THR A 243 -3.03 -18.31 12.16
CA THR A 243 -2.38 -19.02 11.07
C THR A 243 -1.59 -20.18 11.64
N ASP A 244 -1.53 -21.28 10.89
CA ASP A 244 -0.80 -22.47 11.33
C ASP A 244 0.72 -22.25 11.29
N GLN A 245 1.19 -21.44 10.36
CA GLN A 245 2.61 -21.14 10.17
C GLN A 245 2.82 -19.78 9.52
N ILE A 246 3.65 -18.94 10.14
CA ILE A 246 4.16 -17.71 9.51
C ILE A 246 5.45 -18.07 8.77
N ILE A 247 5.42 -17.94 7.43
CA ILE A 247 6.58 -18.12 6.56
C ILE A 247 7.21 -16.76 6.24
N ASP A 248 6.38 -15.75 5.88
CA ASP A 248 6.82 -14.42 5.52
C ASP A 248 5.72 -13.40 5.86
N THR A 249 6.08 -12.22 6.30
CA THR A 249 5.12 -11.14 6.58
C THR A 249 5.03 -10.08 5.48
N VAL A 250 5.81 -10.23 4.41
CA VAL A 250 5.80 -9.31 3.27
C VAL A 250 4.42 -9.28 2.63
N GLY A 251 3.88 -8.07 2.41
CA GLY A 251 2.58 -7.88 1.79
C GLY A 251 1.36 -8.16 2.67
N ALA A 252 1.53 -8.47 3.97
CA ALA A 252 0.40 -8.68 4.88
C ALA A 252 -0.47 -7.42 5.02
N GLY A 253 0.15 -6.27 5.25
CA GLY A 253 -0.53 -4.97 5.34
C GLY A 253 -1.21 -4.57 4.02
N ASP A 254 -0.55 -4.86 2.89
CA ASP A 254 -1.06 -4.58 1.55
C ASP A 254 -2.27 -5.47 1.23
N THR A 255 -2.21 -6.76 1.59
CA THR A 255 -3.31 -7.73 1.44
C THR A 255 -4.50 -7.35 2.33
N PHE A 256 -4.23 -6.90 3.56
CA PHE A 256 -5.25 -6.35 4.46
C PHE A 256 -5.96 -5.16 3.81
N MET A 257 -5.18 -4.18 3.32
CA MET A 257 -5.74 -2.99 2.66
C MET A 257 -6.57 -3.35 1.43
N ALA A 258 -6.07 -4.24 0.58
CA ALA A 258 -6.78 -4.73 -0.60
C ALA A 258 -8.13 -5.38 -0.23
N SER A 259 -8.18 -6.16 0.86
CA SER A 259 -9.42 -6.78 1.35
C SER A 259 -10.45 -5.75 1.81
N ILE A 260 -10.01 -4.66 2.44
CA ILE A 260 -10.89 -3.53 2.82
C ILE A 260 -11.46 -2.85 1.56
N LEU A 261 -10.59 -2.53 0.59
CA LEU A 261 -11.03 -1.89 -0.66
C LEU A 261 -12.00 -2.79 -1.45
N ALA A 262 -11.73 -4.09 -1.49
CA ALA A 262 -12.62 -5.07 -2.12
C ALA A 262 -14.00 -5.11 -1.42
N TRP A 263 -14.02 -5.12 -0.08
CA TRP A 263 -15.25 -5.08 0.69
C TRP A 263 -16.07 -3.82 0.42
N ILE A 264 -15.43 -2.65 0.32
CA ILE A 264 -16.13 -1.39 -0.01
C ILE A 264 -16.85 -1.50 -1.36
N ILE A 265 -16.17 -2.00 -2.39
CA ILE A 265 -16.77 -2.18 -3.73
C ILE A 265 -17.89 -3.24 -3.71
N GLU A 266 -17.64 -4.41 -3.12
CA GLU A 266 -18.59 -5.54 -3.07
C GLU A 266 -19.89 -5.19 -2.35
N THR A 267 -19.84 -4.28 -1.37
CA THR A 267 -20.99 -3.91 -0.55
C THR A 267 -21.64 -2.59 -0.99
N GLY A 268 -21.18 -2.00 -2.10
CA GLY A 268 -21.74 -0.76 -2.64
C GLY A 268 -21.51 0.44 -1.71
N ARG A 269 -20.38 0.49 -1.00
CA ARG A 269 -19.96 1.61 -0.16
C ARG A 269 -18.96 2.53 -0.87
N ASP A 270 -19.05 2.57 -2.17
CA ASP A 270 -18.10 3.20 -3.09
C ASP A 270 -18.35 4.69 -3.36
N ASP A 271 -19.12 5.33 -2.47
CA ASP A 271 -19.26 6.78 -2.34
C ASP A 271 -19.14 7.22 -0.86
N LEU A 272 -18.90 8.52 -0.63
CA LEU A 272 -18.67 9.06 0.72
C LEU A 272 -19.86 8.90 1.66
N GLN A 273 -21.08 8.97 1.15
CA GLN A 273 -22.29 8.86 1.95
C GLN A 273 -22.50 7.43 2.45
N SER A 274 -22.39 6.45 1.55
CA SER A 274 -22.52 5.02 1.86
C SER A 274 -21.39 4.51 2.73
N LEU A 275 -20.13 4.97 2.48
CA LEU A 275 -18.99 4.67 3.34
C LEU A 275 -19.16 5.27 4.74
N GLY A 276 -19.57 6.53 4.85
CA GLY A 276 -19.80 7.22 6.13
C GLY A 276 -20.97 6.64 6.95
N ALA A 277 -21.88 5.90 6.32
CA ALA A 277 -23.00 5.19 6.97
C ALA A 277 -22.63 3.79 7.49
N THR A 278 -21.34 3.40 7.41
CA THR A 278 -20.86 2.10 7.90
C THR A 278 -21.12 1.97 9.42
N ASP A 279 -21.81 0.91 9.81
CA ASP A 279 -21.99 0.53 11.22
C ASP A 279 -20.81 -0.30 11.75
N THR A 280 -20.73 -0.44 13.08
CA THR A 280 -19.64 -1.14 13.74
C THR A 280 -19.64 -2.66 13.49
N GLU A 281 -20.79 -3.28 13.24
CA GLU A 281 -20.91 -4.70 12.95
C GLU A 281 -20.33 -4.99 11.55
N SER A 282 -20.72 -4.22 10.54
CA SER A 282 -20.17 -4.30 9.17
C SER A 282 -18.66 -4.02 9.17
N LEU A 283 -18.21 -3.04 9.95
CA LEU A 283 -16.79 -2.75 10.10
C LEU A 283 -16.04 -3.92 10.72
N ALA A 284 -16.54 -4.51 11.81
CA ALA A 284 -15.93 -5.67 12.46
C ALA A 284 -15.77 -6.85 11.50
N ALA A 285 -16.82 -7.15 10.73
CA ALA A 285 -16.79 -8.22 9.74
C ALA A 285 -15.76 -7.95 8.63
N SER A 286 -15.64 -6.72 8.16
CA SER A 286 -14.66 -6.34 7.13
C SER A 286 -13.22 -6.45 7.64
N LEU A 287 -12.94 -5.99 8.86
CA LEU A 287 -11.61 -6.08 9.49
C LEU A 287 -11.22 -7.55 9.75
N ALA A 288 -12.15 -8.39 10.21
CA ALA A 288 -11.89 -9.81 10.44
C ALA A 288 -11.58 -10.55 9.11
N ARG A 289 -12.31 -10.23 8.04
CA ARG A 289 -12.02 -10.74 6.69
C ARG A 289 -10.62 -10.29 6.22
N ALA A 290 -10.28 -9.03 6.42
CA ALA A 290 -8.98 -8.48 6.03
C ALA A 290 -7.83 -9.12 6.83
N ALA A 291 -8.02 -9.33 8.15
CA ALA A 291 -7.06 -10.05 8.98
C ALA A 291 -6.85 -11.50 8.51
N THR A 292 -7.93 -12.19 8.10
CA THR A 292 -7.84 -13.56 7.54
C THR A 292 -7.06 -13.57 6.22
N ALA A 293 -7.32 -12.63 5.31
CA ALA A 293 -6.58 -12.54 4.05
C ALA A 293 -5.09 -12.25 4.27
N ALA A 294 -4.77 -11.36 5.21
CA ALA A 294 -3.38 -11.06 5.61
C ALA A 294 -2.69 -12.29 6.22
N ALA A 295 -3.37 -13.06 7.08
CA ALA A 295 -2.83 -14.27 7.67
C ALA A 295 -2.51 -15.34 6.60
N LEU A 296 -3.41 -15.56 5.64
CA LEU A 296 -3.20 -16.48 4.52
C LEU A 296 -2.01 -16.06 3.62
N ASN A 297 -1.81 -14.74 3.44
CA ASN A 297 -0.61 -14.24 2.77
C ASN A 297 0.66 -14.59 3.56
N CYS A 298 0.63 -14.49 4.88
CA CYS A 298 1.79 -14.82 5.72
C CYS A 298 2.19 -16.30 5.71
N GLU A 299 1.33 -17.20 5.25
CA GLU A 299 1.63 -18.63 5.04
C GLU A 299 2.41 -18.90 3.74
N GLN A 300 2.72 -17.86 2.97
CA GLN A 300 3.42 -17.95 1.70
C GLN A 300 4.75 -17.18 1.75
N SER A 301 5.68 -17.51 0.86
CA SER A 301 6.93 -16.74 0.68
C SER A 301 6.68 -15.54 -0.21
N GLY A 302 7.14 -14.37 0.20
CA GLY A 302 6.91 -13.10 -0.45
C GLY A 302 5.43 -12.68 -0.40
N CYS A 303 5.08 -11.61 -1.12
CA CYS A 303 3.68 -11.22 -1.24
C CYS A 303 2.93 -12.15 -2.19
N ASN A 304 2.11 -13.03 -1.62
CA ASN A 304 1.30 -14.00 -2.38
C ASN A 304 -0.13 -14.12 -1.80
N PRO A 305 -0.93 -13.05 -1.94
CA PRO A 305 -2.28 -12.97 -1.36
C PRO A 305 -3.19 -14.08 -1.88
N PRO A 306 -4.18 -14.49 -1.05
CA PRO A 306 -5.13 -15.54 -1.41
C PRO A 306 -6.01 -15.13 -2.60
N TRP A 307 -6.51 -16.15 -3.30
CA TRP A 307 -7.60 -16.00 -4.24
C TRP A 307 -8.95 -16.03 -3.51
N ARG A 308 -9.97 -15.45 -4.15
CA ARG A 308 -11.36 -15.48 -3.67
C ARG A 308 -11.91 -16.91 -3.64
#